data_08fd3acef9f53a3d03d94cc706ac070d
#
_entry.id   08fd3acef9f53a3d03d94cc706ac070d
#
_cell.length_a   1.000
_cell.length_b   1.000
_cell.length_c   1.000
_cell.angle_alpha   90.00
_cell.angle_beta   90.00
_cell.angle_gamma   90.00
#
_symmetry.space_group_name_H-M   'P 1'
#
loop_
_entity.id
_entity.type
_entity.pdbx_description
1 polymer ?
#
loop_
_entity_poly.entity_id
_entity_poly.type
_entity_poly.pdbx_seq_one_letter_code
_entity_poly.pdbx_strand_id
1 'polypeptide(L)'
;GYYKRDDLTDDVIDSEGWFHTGDLGIIDQDGYLTINGRKKNLIVLGSGKNVQPEEVEESLRSSSLFKDVCILGVPIEGSIRKGQEEVGCMVIPADDQSLLFPDEKSLVDALEAEVHLKCQAVAAYKRPTSIFVYKGEMPMTTTKKIKRNEVLEIVQNLRSENA
;
A
#
# COMPACT_ATOMS: atom_id res chain seq x y z
N GLY A 1 -0.80 6.57 -29.07
CA GLY A 1 -1.06 5.21 -28.64
C GLY A 1 0.19 4.41 -28.39
N TYR A 2 0.05 3.20 -27.88
CA TYR A 2 1.18 2.28 -27.66
C TYR A 2 1.65 1.67 -28.98
N TYR A 3 2.97 1.62 -29.19
CA TYR A 3 3.55 1.13 -30.43
C TYR A 3 3.17 -0.35 -30.71
N LYS A 4 2.49 -0.60 -31.84
CA LYS A 4 1.99 -1.92 -32.28
C LYS A 4 1.09 -2.65 -31.24
N ARG A 5 0.38 -1.88 -30.39
CA ARG A 5 -0.53 -2.41 -29.37
C ARG A 5 -1.79 -1.55 -29.34
N ASP A 6 -2.60 -1.71 -30.39
CA ASP A 6 -3.88 -0.99 -30.52
C ASP A 6 -4.83 -1.40 -29.39
N ASP A 7 -4.81 -2.68 -28.99
CA ASP A 7 -5.54 -3.21 -27.83
C ASP A 7 -5.29 -2.40 -26.54
N LEU A 8 -4.03 -2.11 -26.21
CA LEU A 8 -3.68 -1.30 -25.04
C LEU A 8 -3.98 0.19 -25.23
N THR A 9 -3.98 0.65 -26.46
CA THR A 9 -4.34 2.04 -26.78
C THR A 9 -5.82 2.28 -26.55
N ASP A 10 -6.66 1.37 -27.03
CA ASP A 10 -8.13 1.43 -26.90
C ASP A 10 -8.58 1.31 -25.43
N ASP A 11 -7.81 0.60 -24.60
CA ASP A 11 -8.07 0.50 -23.16
C ASP A 11 -7.87 1.84 -22.41
N VAL A 12 -7.03 2.74 -22.93
CA VAL A 12 -6.63 3.96 -22.21
C VAL A 12 -7.02 5.25 -22.92
N ILE A 13 -7.41 5.22 -24.20
CA ILE A 13 -7.93 6.37 -24.93
C ILE A 13 -9.36 6.07 -25.31
N ASP A 14 -10.30 6.85 -24.81
CA ASP A 14 -11.71 6.68 -25.11
C ASP A 14 -12.11 7.22 -26.49
N SER A 15 -13.38 6.99 -26.87
CA SER A 15 -13.92 7.41 -28.16
C SER A 15 -13.96 8.93 -28.38
N GLU A 16 -13.83 9.70 -27.30
CA GLU A 16 -13.77 11.18 -27.32
C GLU A 16 -12.32 11.69 -27.40
N GLY A 17 -11.33 10.79 -27.35
CA GLY A 17 -9.91 11.11 -27.42
C GLY A 17 -9.26 11.44 -26.07
N TRP A 18 -9.95 11.20 -24.94
CA TRP A 18 -9.38 11.38 -23.63
C TRP A 18 -8.45 10.25 -23.24
N PHE A 19 -7.29 10.58 -22.70
CA PHE A 19 -6.35 9.60 -22.14
C PHE A 19 -6.61 9.39 -20.66
N HIS A 20 -7.02 8.17 -20.28
CA HIS A 20 -7.23 7.75 -18.91
C HIS A 20 -5.91 7.35 -18.25
N THR A 21 -5.31 8.26 -17.50
CA THR A 21 -4.00 8.03 -16.84
C THR A 21 -4.06 6.97 -15.74
N GLY A 22 -5.24 6.72 -15.17
CA GLY A 22 -5.43 5.89 -13.98
C GLY A 22 -4.94 6.56 -12.70
N ASP A 23 -4.54 7.83 -12.76
CA ASP A 23 -4.18 8.61 -11.59
C ASP A 23 -5.43 9.21 -10.92
N LEU A 24 -5.35 9.38 -9.60
CA LEU A 24 -6.34 10.10 -8.80
C LEU A 24 -5.75 11.44 -8.39
N GLY A 25 -6.52 12.50 -8.53
CA GLY A 25 -6.05 13.83 -8.18
C GLY A 25 -7.19 14.76 -7.78
N ILE A 26 -6.83 15.87 -7.18
CA ILE A 26 -7.73 16.95 -6.77
C ILE A 26 -7.27 18.24 -7.45
N ILE A 27 -8.21 18.98 -8.01
CA ILE A 27 -7.97 20.33 -8.51
C ILE A 27 -8.44 21.29 -7.43
N ASP A 28 -7.55 22.19 -6.99
CA ASP A 28 -7.88 23.20 -5.99
C ASP A 28 -8.63 24.40 -6.61
N GLN A 29 -8.99 25.38 -5.76
CA GLN A 29 -9.73 26.57 -6.20
C GLN A 29 -8.94 27.47 -7.16
N ASP A 30 -7.62 27.39 -7.13
CA ASP A 30 -6.71 28.15 -7.99
C ASP A 30 -6.39 27.40 -9.30
N GLY A 31 -6.93 26.17 -9.47
CA GLY A 31 -6.76 25.36 -10.67
C GLY A 31 -5.52 24.46 -10.67
N TYR A 32 -4.80 24.33 -9.54
CA TYR A 32 -3.66 23.41 -9.45
C TYR A 32 -4.13 21.98 -9.25
N LEU A 33 -3.54 21.08 -10.03
CA LEU A 33 -3.77 19.63 -9.93
C LEU A 33 -2.75 19.00 -8.97
N THR A 34 -3.25 18.38 -7.91
CA THR A 34 -2.45 17.53 -7.00
C THR A 34 -2.78 16.07 -7.24
N ILE A 35 -1.79 15.25 -7.61
CA ILE A 35 -1.96 13.80 -7.77
C ILE A 35 -1.79 13.14 -6.40
N ASN A 36 -2.82 12.37 -5.97
CA ASN A 36 -2.89 11.77 -4.64
C ASN A 36 -2.62 10.26 -4.67
N GLY A 37 -2.77 9.60 -5.82
CA GLY A 37 -2.57 8.14 -5.91
C GLY A 37 -2.98 7.55 -7.25
N ARG A 38 -3.14 6.23 -7.27
CA ARG A 38 -3.54 5.45 -8.44
C ARG A 38 -4.89 4.76 -8.22
N LYS A 39 -5.78 4.84 -9.21
CA LYS A 39 -7.09 4.17 -9.16
C LYS A 39 -6.97 2.67 -8.88
N LYS A 40 -5.98 1.99 -9.50
CA LYS A 40 -5.73 0.56 -9.33
C LYS A 40 -5.18 0.16 -7.96
N ASN A 41 -4.61 1.11 -7.21
CA ASN A 41 -4.06 0.86 -5.87
C ASN A 41 -5.11 1.12 -4.77
N LEU A 42 -6.26 1.68 -5.13
CA LEU A 42 -7.30 2.04 -4.19
C LEU A 42 -7.82 0.79 -3.46
N ILE A 43 -7.75 0.83 -2.13
CA ILE A 43 -8.26 -0.25 -1.28
C ILE A 43 -9.74 0.00 -1.04
N VAL A 44 -10.59 -0.98 -1.36
CA VAL A 44 -12.04 -0.89 -1.19
C VAL A 44 -12.47 -1.71 0.01
N LEU A 45 -12.74 -1.02 1.12
CA LEU A 45 -13.16 -1.66 2.36
C LEU A 45 -14.58 -2.23 2.24
N GLY A 46 -14.86 -3.26 3.02
CA GLY A 46 -16.22 -3.86 3.11
C GLY A 46 -17.32 -2.88 3.51
N SER A 47 -16.98 -1.76 4.13
CA SER A 47 -17.88 -0.65 4.43
C SER A 47 -18.20 0.26 3.22
N GLY A 48 -17.59 0.02 2.06
CA GLY A 48 -17.68 0.87 0.88
C GLY A 48 -16.80 2.12 0.92
N LYS A 49 -15.98 2.29 1.97
CA LYS A 49 -15.00 3.37 2.03
C LYS A 49 -13.77 3.02 1.23
N ASN A 50 -13.18 4.04 0.60
CA ASN A 50 -11.96 3.92 -0.16
C ASN A 50 -10.77 4.44 0.65
N VAL A 51 -9.64 3.74 0.58
CA VAL A 51 -8.38 4.14 1.20
C VAL A 51 -7.31 4.24 0.10
N GLN A 52 -6.65 5.38 0.04
CA GLN A 52 -5.48 5.59 -0.80
C GLN A 52 -4.24 5.15 -0.04
N PRO A 53 -3.52 4.11 -0.48
CA PRO A 53 -2.34 3.61 0.21
C PRO A 53 -1.28 4.68 0.42
N GLU A 54 -1.07 5.51 -0.58
CA GLU A 54 -0.04 6.54 -0.61
C GLU A 54 -0.22 7.58 0.51
N GLU A 55 -1.46 7.89 0.90
CA GLU A 55 -1.76 8.80 2.01
C GLU A 55 -1.32 8.20 3.36
N VAL A 56 -1.52 6.90 3.55
CA VAL A 56 -1.12 6.21 4.77
C VAL A 56 0.39 6.01 4.81
N GLU A 57 1.01 5.63 3.67
CA GLU A 57 2.45 5.50 3.53
C GLU A 57 3.19 6.80 3.87
N GLU A 58 2.64 7.96 3.48
CA GLU A 58 3.23 9.26 3.79
C GLU A 58 3.35 9.50 5.31
N SER A 59 2.35 9.06 6.08
CA SER A 59 2.41 9.18 7.55
C SER A 59 3.52 8.33 8.17
N LEU A 60 3.92 7.24 7.52
CA LEU A 60 4.93 6.29 8.00
C LEU A 60 6.36 6.69 7.60
N ARG A 61 6.54 7.53 6.57
CA ARG A 61 7.87 7.90 6.04
C ARG A 61 8.79 8.57 7.04
N SER A 62 8.23 9.22 8.05
CA SER A 62 9.04 9.96 9.06
C SER A 62 9.67 9.04 10.09
N SER A 63 9.41 7.74 10.07
CA SER A 63 10.01 6.80 11.03
C SER A 63 11.38 6.34 10.58
N SER A 64 12.34 6.37 11.51
CA SER A 64 13.67 5.80 11.31
C SER A 64 13.73 4.28 11.52
N LEU A 65 12.64 3.67 12.02
CA LEU A 65 12.58 2.22 12.24
C LEU A 65 12.33 1.45 10.94
N PHE A 66 11.82 2.11 9.91
CA PHE A 66 11.46 1.48 8.65
C PHE A 66 12.47 1.80 7.55
N LYS A 67 12.95 0.77 6.85
CA LYS A 67 13.66 0.91 5.58
C LYS A 67 12.65 1.18 4.46
N ASP A 68 11.62 0.36 4.39
CA ASP A 68 10.53 0.46 3.43
C ASP A 68 9.20 0.10 4.07
N VAL A 69 8.12 0.68 3.56
CA VAL A 69 6.74 0.34 3.94
C VAL A 69 5.88 0.24 2.70
N CYS A 70 4.90 -0.65 2.73
CA CYS A 70 3.89 -0.77 1.69
C CYS A 70 2.51 -0.96 2.32
N ILE A 71 1.59 -0.07 2.01
CA ILE A 71 0.18 -0.21 2.36
C ILE A 71 -0.55 -0.83 1.17
N LEU A 72 -1.36 -1.86 1.44
CA LEU A 72 -2.07 -2.61 0.40
C LEU A 72 -3.41 -3.14 0.92
N GLY A 73 -4.32 -3.44 -0.01
CA GLY A 73 -5.53 -4.19 0.30
C GLY A 73 -5.20 -5.66 0.49
N VAL A 74 -5.54 -6.22 1.65
CA VAL A 74 -5.39 -7.65 1.93
C VAL A 74 -6.76 -8.29 1.96
N PRO A 75 -7.01 -9.34 1.15
CA PRO A 75 -8.30 -10.03 1.16
C PRO A 75 -8.63 -10.58 2.53
N ILE A 76 -9.89 -10.39 2.98
CA ILE A 76 -10.38 -10.94 4.25
C ILE A 76 -10.84 -12.37 3.99
N GLU A 77 -10.17 -13.33 4.64
CA GLU A 77 -10.53 -14.74 4.57
C GLU A 77 -11.88 -15.00 5.25
N GLY A 78 -12.70 -15.88 4.64
CA GLY A 78 -14.02 -16.22 5.19
C GLY A 78 -15.07 -15.10 5.10
N SER A 79 -14.77 -13.99 4.40
CA SER A 79 -15.75 -12.93 4.18
C SER A 79 -16.94 -13.43 3.36
N ILE A 80 -18.16 -13.10 3.82
CA ILE A 80 -19.42 -13.43 3.13
C ILE A 80 -19.50 -12.74 1.75
N ARG A 81 -18.80 -11.64 1.58
CA ARG A 81 -18.73 -10.90 0.30
C ARG A 81 -17.36 -11.08 -0.32
N LYS A 82 -17.29 -11.73 -1.48
CA LYS A 82 -16.05 -11.81 -2.27
C LYS A 82 -15.51 -10.42 -2.57
N GLY A 83 -14.18 -10.24 -2.41
CA GLY A 83 -13.50 -9.01 -2.74
C GLY A 83 -13.50 -7.93 -1.65
N GLN A 84 -13.86 -8.28 -0.40
CA GLN A 84 -13.62 -7.38 0.72
C GLN A 84 -12.15 -7.40 1.12
N GLU A 85 -11.60 -6.21 1.29
CA GLU A 85 -10.22 -5.98 1.71
C GLU A 85 -10.16 -5.28 3.05
N GLU A 86 -9.11 -5.56 3.78
CA GLU A 86 -8.66 -4.77 4.94
C GLU A 86 -7.39 -4.00 4.57
N VAL A 87 -7.07 -2.99 5.35
CA VAL A 87 -5.83 -2.23 5.17
C VAL A 87 -4.70 -3.02 5.83
N GLY A 88 -3.82 -3.58 5.00
CA GLY A 88 -2.59 -4.23 5.43
C GLY A 88 -1.39 -3.29 5.31
N CYS A 89 -0.39 -3.51 6.16
CA CYS A 89 0.89 -2.83 6.12
C CYS A 89 2.02 -3.85 6.11
N MET A 90 2.83 -3.89 5.05
CA MET A 90 4.10 -4.62 5.08
C MET A 90 5.22 -3.65 5.43
N VAL A 91 6.01 -4.01 6.44
CA VAL A 91 7.14 -3.23 6.95
C VAL A 91 8.43 -3.98 6.75
N ILE A 92 9.45 -3.31 6.22
CA ILE A 92 10.82 -3.77 6.20
C ILE A 92 11.59 -2.95 7.25
N PRO A 93 12.17 -3.60 8.28
CA PRO A 93 12.98 -2.91 9.28
C PRO A 93 14.19 -2.23 8.65
N ALA A 94 14.62 -1.10 9.20
CA ALA A 94 15.89 -0.49 8.83
C ALA A 94 17.06 -1.43 9.20
N ASP A 95 18.14 -1.37 8.43
CA ASP A 95 19.23 -2.37 8.48
C ASP A 95 19.87 -2.54 9.88
N ASP A 96 19.93 -1.47 10.68
CA ASP A 96 20.55 -1.50 12.01
C ASP A 96 19.59 -1.86 13.16
N GLN A 97 18.28 -1.99 12.89
CA GLN A 97 17.29 -2.15 13.96
C GLN A 97 17.36 -3.52 14.64
N SER A 98 17.71 -4.59 13.90
CA SER A 98 17.87 -5.91 14.50
C SER A 98 18.94 -5.99 15.59
N LEU A 99 19.89 -5.04 15.60
CA LEU A 99 20.94 -4.95 16.61
C LEU A 99 20.48 -4.20 17.88
N LEU A 100 19.41 -3.42 17.79
CA LEU A 100 18.91 -2.58 18.89
C LEU A 100 17.89 -3.29 19.78
N PHE A 101 17.33 -4.41 19.31
CA PHE A 101 16.31 -5.16 20.03
C PHE A 101 16.87 -6.51 20.51
N PRO A 102 16.50 -6.95 21.73
CA PRO A 102 17.08 -8.15 22.35
C PRO A 102 16.65 -9.44 21.64
N ASP A 103 15.49 -9.43 20.99
CA ASP A 103 14.92 -10.56 20.28
C ASP A 103 13.97 -10.11 19.16
N GLU A 104 13.60 -11.05 18.32
CA GLU A 104 12.71 -10.81 17.17
C GLU A 104 11.32 -10.31 17.57
N LYS A 105 10.79 -10.82 18.67
CA LYS A 105 9.48 -10.42 19.14
C LYS A 105 9.46 -8.97 19.57
N SER A 106 10.48 -8.53 20.31
CA SER A 106 10.62 -7.14 20.72
C SER A 106 10.75 -6.19 19.53
N LEU A 107 11.43 -6.61 18.47
CA LEU A 107 11.51 -5.85 17.23
C LEU A 107 10.14 -5.73 16.57
N VAL A 108 9.42 -6.85 16.42
CA VAL A 108 8.07 -6.86 15.81
C VAL A 108 7.12 -5.97 16.61
N ASP A 109 7.06 -6.14 17.93
CA ASP A 109 6.21 -5.35 18.83
C ASP A 109 6.50 -3.84 18.68
N ALA A 110 7.79 -3.45 18.57
CA ALA A 110 8.18 -2.06 18.37
C ALA A 110 7.77 -1.51 17.01
N LEU A 111 7.93 -2.28 15.94
CA LEU A 111 7.52 -1.89 14.58
C LEU A 111 6.01 -1.72 14.48
N GLU A 112 5.23 -2.63 15.08
CA GLU A 112 3.76 -2.53 15.13
C GLU A 112 3.31 -1.30 15.93
N ALA A 113 3.92 -1.07 17.10
CA ALA A 113 3.63 0.12 17.91
C ALA A 113 3.92 1.42 17.15
N GLU A 114 5.02 1.46 16.40
CA GLU A 114 5.40 2.63 15.59
C GLU A 114 4.40 2.85 14.43
N VAL A 115 3.98 1.79 13.73
CA VAL A 115 2.93 1.89 12.69
C VAL A 115 1.66 2.49 13.30
N HIS A 116 1.20 1.96 14.43
CA HIS A 116 0.02 2.47 15.10
C HIS A 116 0.16 3.93 15.53
N LEU A 117 1.31 4.30 16.06
CA LEU A 117 1.61 5.67 16.50
C LEU A 117 1.56 6.64 15.31
N LYS A 118 2.28 6.34 14.23
CA LYS A 118 2.34 7.20 13.05
C LYS A 118 0.99 7.32 12.34
N CYS A 119 0.24 6.22 12.28
CA CYS A 119 -1.09 6.22 11.67
C CYS A 119 -2.17 6.90 12.52
N GLN A 120 -1.87 7.45 13.71
CA GLN A 120 -2.82 8.28 14.43
C GLN A 120 -3.20 9.57 13.67
N ALA A 121 -2.32 10.04 12.79
CA ALA A 121 -2.56 11.21 11.96
C ALA A 121 -3.64 11.01 10.88
N VAL A 122 -3.92 9.75 10.49
CA VAL A 122 -4.94 9.43 9.49
C VAL A 122 -6.25 8.97 10.14
N ALA A 123 -7.35 9.09 9.39
CA ALA A 123 -8.67 8.66 9.85
C ALA A 123 -8.68 7.18 10.25
N ALA A 124 -9.43 6.83 11.30
CA ALA A 124 -9.40 5.49 11.90
C ALA A 124 -9.63 4.35 10.90
N TYR A 125 -10.53 4.53 9.92
CA TYR A 125 -10.83 3.49 8.93
C TYR A 125 -9.71 3.28 7.89
N LYS A 126 -8.73 4.18 7.83
CA LYS A 126 -7.56 4.09 6.94
C LYS A 126 -6.37 3.39 7.60
N ARG A 127 -6.42 3.22 8.91
CA ARG A 127 -5.30 2.63 9.67
C ARG A 127 -5.16 1.17 9.37
N PRO A 128 -3.93 0.66 9.25
CA PRO A 128 -3.69 -0.77 9.07
C PRO A 128 -4.31 -1.60 10.20
N THR A 129 -5.00 -2.66 9.85
CA THR A 129 -5.57 -3.66 10.77
C THR A 129 -4.71 -4.90 10.86
N SER A 130 -3.87 -5.14 9.85
CA SER A 130 -2.89 -6.22 9.83
C SER A 130 -1.52 -5.66 9.44
N ILE A 131 -0.49 -6.07 10.20
CA ILE A 131 0.90 -5.62 9.99
C ILE A 131 1.75 -6.87 9.78
N PHE A 132 2.60 -6.82 8.76
CA PHE A 132 3.48 -7.91 8.34
C PHE A 132 4.91 -7.40 8.33
N VAL A 133 5.75 -7.98 9.17
CA VAL A 133 7.19 -7.67 9.19
C VAL A 133 7.90 -8.61 8.24
N TYR A 134 8.60 -8.05 7.25
CA TYR A 134 9.33 -8.81 6.26
C TYR A 134 10.82 -8.44 6.28
N LYS A 135 11.69 -9.44 6.37
CA LYS A 135 13.14 -9.26 6.45
C LYS A 135 13.86 -9.27 5.09
N GLY A 136 13.11 -9.48 4.02
CA GLY A 136 13.64 -9.42 2.66
C GLY A 136 13.62 -8.01 2.08
N GLU A 137 13.87 -7.90 0.79
CA GLU A 137 13.82 -6.62 0.09
C GLU A 137 12.42 -6.32 -0.44
N MET A 138 12.06 -5.04 -0.47
CA MET A 138 10.79 -4.59 -1.06
C MET A 138 10.79 -4.87 -2.56
N PRO A 139 9.81 -5.62 -3.09
CA PRO A 139 9.66 -5.81 -4.53
C PRO A 139 9.47 -4.47 -5.24
N MET A 140 10.44 -4.08 -6.07
CA MET A 140 10.42 -2.80 -6.79
C MET A 140 10.72 -2.97 -8.27
N THR A 141 10.23 -2.02 -9.07
CA THR A 141 10.64 -1.86 -10.46
C THR A 141 12.05 -1.24 -10.53
N THR A 142 12.67 -1.26 -11.72
CA THR A 142 13.95 -0.54 -11.98
C THR A 142 13.86 0.96 -11.69
N THR A 143 12.66 1.54 -11.72
CA THR A 143 12.38 2.94 -11.38
C THR A 143 11.99 3.15 -9.91
N LYS A 144 12.28 2.17 -9.05
CA LYS A 144 11.98 2.19 -7.59
C LYS A 144 10.50 2.39 -7.25
N LYS A 145 9.59 1.86 -8.07
CA LYS A 145 8.17 1.80 -7.75
C LYS A 145 7.82 0.44 -7.15
N ILE A 146 7.09 0.43 -6.05
CA ILE A 146 6.68 -0.80 -5.36
C ILE A 146 5.74 -1.62 -6.28
N LYS A 147 6.03 -2.91 -6.41
CA LYS A 147 5.21 -3.88 -7.12
C LYS A 147 4.21 -4.51 -6.15
N ARG A 148 3.10 -3.81 -5.88
CA ARG A 148 2.12 -4.21 -4.86
C ARG A 148 1.56 -5.62 -5.04
N ASN A 149 1.47 -6.13 -6.26
CA ASN A 149 1.02 -7.52 -6.49
C ASN A 149 2.01 -8.53 -5.93
N GLU A 150 3.33 -8.33 -6.13
CA GLU A 150 4.36 -9.19 -5.56
C GLU A 150 4.41 -9.07 -4.02
N VAL A 151 4.17 -7.86 -3.49
CA VAL A 151 4.02 -7.64 -2.04
C VAL A 151 2.82 -8.42 -1.48
N LEU A 152 1.68 -8.42 -2.18
CA LEU A 152 0.50 -9.16 -1.76
C LEU A 152 0.76 -10.67 -1.69
N GLU A 153 1.49 -11.23 -2.66
CA GLU A 153 1.89 -12.64 -2.64
C GLU A 153 2.74 -12.97 -1.42
N ILE A 154 3.71 -12.11 -1.07
CA ILE A 154 4.53 -12.26 0.14
C ILE A 154 3.66 -12.23 1.40
N VAL A 155 2.75 -11.25 1.50
CA VAL A 155 1.85 -11.10 2.64
C VAL A 155 0.95 -12.34 2.82
N GLN A 156 0.44 -12.89 1.72
CA GLN A 156 -0.38 -14.11 1.76
C GLN A 156 0.42 -15.32 2.25
N ASN A 157 1.69 -15.45 1.84
CA ASN A 157 2.58 -16.51 2.32
C ASN A 157 2.86 -16.37 3.82
N LEU A 158 3.23 -15.16 4.28
CA LEU A 158 3.45 -14.88 5.70
C LEU A 158 2.21 -15.15 6.56
N ARG A 159 1.02 -14.87 6.03
CA ARG A 159 -0.25 -15.16 6.72
C ARG A 159 -0.47 -16.67 6.86
N SER A 160 -0.17 -17.42 5.81
CA SER A 160 -0.33 -18.88 5.79
C SER A 160 0.66 -19.60 6.72
N GLU A 161 1.86 -19.06 6.93
CA GLU A 161 2.87 -19.59 7.84
C GLU A 161 2.53 -19.35 9.31
N ASN A 162 1.72 -18.33 9.62
CA ASN A 162 1.33 -17.94 10.97
C ASN A 162 -0.06 -18.44 11.39
N ALA A 163 -0.79 -19.15 10.51
CA ALA A 163 -2.12 -19.71 10.77
C ALA A 163 -2.04 -21.17 11.19
#